data_de2e604243a83aa953f2094e751e0c84
#
_entry.id   de2e604243a83aa953f2094e751e0c84
#
_cell.length_a   1.000
_cell.length_b   1.000
_cell.length_c   1.000
_cell.angle_alpha   90.00
_cell.angle_beta   90.00
_cell.angle_gamma   90.00
#
_symmetry.space_group_name_H-M   'P 1'
#
loop_
_entity.id
_entity.type
_entity.pdbx_description
1 polymer ?
#
loop_
_entity_poly.entity_id
_entity_poly.type
_entity_poly.pdbx_seq_one_letter_code
_entity_poly.pdbx_strand_id
1 'polypeptide(L)'
;MNRANSLLLKTLLPVAIGLAVVVWLFASEFDIADWKRIPWNLHTILAIGAAWLFMAGREAGLAWRFRCMTDRDLSWKQAIKVTMLCEFTSAITPTTAGGSALSMVFMNREGISGGRATTLMMCTLFLDEAFFVVMCPVIFLLVPSSVLFGFDTGSVGSGIRWAFWAVYCGIVLWTLLLFAGIFLRPHKVGEWLTRLFRLKWLRRWEEDIAGIAHSMVTTSEEIKTRSWKWWTEAIAATVTSWVSRYLVVNALFIAFATGASQLVVFARQFVVWTLLTVSPTPGGSGVSEWLFTAYYGDLISDASVALVIAICWRIITYYVYLATGALMIPSWVKQGVRNHHKQ
;
A
#
# COMPACT_ATOMS: atom_id res chain seq x y z
N MET A 1 10.60 10.34 36.84
CA MET A 1 9.83 10.50 35.59
C MET A 1 8.88 9.30 35.52
N ASN A 2 7.57 9.55 35.71
CA ASN A 2 6.56 8.46 35.80
C ASN A 2 6.55 7.60 34.54
N ARG A 3 6.44 6.25 34.70
CA ARG A 3 6.33 5.28 33.58
C ARG A 3 5.27 5.67 32.53
N ALA A 4 4.18 6.32 32.97
CA ALA A 4 3.14 6.85 32.10
C ALA A 4 3.64 7.98 31.17
N ASN A 5 4.48 8.90 31.66
CA ASN A 5 5.05 9.97 30.84
C ASN A 5 6.08 9.46 29.83
N SER A 6 6.85 8.42 30.19
CA SER A 6 7.78 7.74 29.26
C SER A 6 7.03 7.00 28.15
N LEU A 7 5.89 6.38 28.45
CA LEU A 7 5.06 5.71 27.45
C LEU A 7 4.36 6.70 26.52
N LEU A 8 3.82 7.79 27.10
CA LEU A 8 3.22 8.89 26.33
C LEU A 8 4.25 9.55 25.41
N LEU A 9 5.46 9.80 25.89
CA LEU A 9 6.53 10.39 25.07
C LEU A 9 6.94 9.45 23.92
N LYS A 10 7.08 8.14 24.20
CA LYS A 10 7.43 7.14 23.19
C LYS A 10 6.35 6.93 22.13
N THR A 11 5.09 7.26 22.42
CA THR A 11 3.98 7.13 21.48
C THR A 11 3.60 8.43 20.79
N LEU A 12 3.74 9.57 21.48
CA LEU A 12 3.44 10.88 20.92
C LEU A 12 4.58 11.42 20.07
N LEU A 13 5.84 11.07 20.37
CA LEU A 13 6.99 11.54 19.61
C LEU A 13 6.97 11.07 18.14
N PRO A 14 6.74 9.78 17.81
CA PRO A 14 6.59 9.34 16.42
C PRO A 14 5.39 9.99 15.70
N VAL A 15 4.28 10.20 16.41
CA VAL A 15 3.10 10.89 15.87
C VAL A 15 3.40 12.36 15.60
N ALA A 16 4.10 13.04 16.51
CA ALA A 16 4.50 14.43 16.34
C ALA A 16 5.51 14.59 15.20
N ILE A 17 6.47 13.68 15.08
CA ILE A 17 7.43 13.64 13.97
C ILE A 17 6.69 13.39 12.66
N GLY A 18 5.77 12.43 12.61
CA GLY A 18 4.95 12.15 11.43
C GLY A 18 4.13 13.37 11.00
N LEU A 19 3.47 14.04 11.95
CA LEU A 19 2.73 15.28 11.68
C LEU A 19 3.65 16.43 11.23
N ALA A 20 4.81 16.60 11.85
CA ALA A 20 5.78 17.61 11.44
C ALA A 20 6.31 17.36 10.02
N VAL A 21 6.59 16.11 9.67
CA VAL A 21 6.98 15.71 8.30
C VAL A 21 5.84 16.00 7.31
N VAL A 22 4.59 15.70 7.67
CA VAL A 22 3.42 16.01 6.83
C VAL A 22 3.29 17.51 6.58
N VAL A 23 3.36 18.30 7.65
CA VAL A 23 3.27 19.77 7.54
C VAL A 23 4.43 20.34 6.74
N TRP A 24 5.63 19.81 6.95
CA TRP A 24 6.81 20.25 6.22
C TRP A 24 6.73 19.89 4.73
N LEU A 25 6.37 18.66 4.39
CA LEU A 25 6.19 18.21 2.99
C LEU A 25 5.08 19.00 2.31
N PHE A 26 3.95 19.18 2.98
CA PHE A 26 2.85 19.98 2.44
C PHE A 26 3.27 21.44 2.20
N ALA A 27 3.97 22.05 3.16
CA ALA A 27 4.43 23.43 3.04
C ALA A 27 5.55 23.59 1.98
N SER A 28 6.37 22.56 1.75
CA SER A 28 7.46 22.62 0.77
C SER A 28 7.01 22.33 -0.67
N GLU A 29 5.93 21.58 -0.84
CA GLU A 29 5.42 21.15 -2.16
C GLU A 29 4.23 22.02 -2.64
N PHE A 30 3.62 22.79 -1.75
CA PHE A 30 2.37 23.50 -2.02
C PHE A 30 2.59 25.00 -2.26
N ASP A 31 2.43 25.44 -3.55
CA ASP A 31 2.33 26.86 -3.88
C ASP A 31 0.86 27.26 -4.07
N ILE A 32 0.39 28.22 -3.26
CA ILE A 32 -0.97 28.78 -3.34
C ILE A 32 -1.25 29.39 -4.73
N ALA A 33 -0.20 29.83 -5.44
CA ALA A 33 -0.36 30.42 -6.78
C ALA A 33 -0.85 29.38 -7.80
N ASP A 34 -0.38 28.13 -7.72
CA ASP A 34 -0.81 27.06 -8.63
C ASP A 34 -2.26 26.65 -8.38
N TRP A 35 -2.71 26.72 -7.12
CA TRP A 35 -4.09 26.42 -6.76
C TRP A 35 -5.11 27.42 -7.33
N LYS A 36 -4.74 28.67 -7.51
CA LYS A 36 -5.60 29.70 -8.11
C LYS A 36 -5.81 29.52 -9.61
N ARG A 37 -4.99 28.71 -10.29
CA ARG A 37 -5.10 28.40 -11.72
C ARG A 37 -6.10 27.29 -12.02
N ILE A 38 -6.61 26.58 -11.00
CA ILE A 38 -7.58 25.51 -11.19
C ILE A 38 -8.90 26.08 -11.69
N PRO A 39 -9.42 25.61 -12.83
CA PRO A 39 -10.75 26.00 -13.28
C PRO A 39 -11.83 25.32 -12.44
N TRP A 40 -12.34 26.02 -11.44
CA TRP A 40 -13.41 25.52 -10.56
C TRP A 40 -14.76 25.56 -11.27
N ASN A 41 -15.03 24.59 -12.12
CA ASN A 41 -16.32 24.37 -12.76
C ASN A 41 -16.96 23.07 -12.26
N LEU A 42 -18.24 22.84 -12.61
CA LEU A 42 -18.99 21.66 -12.17
C LEU A 42 -18.30 20.35 -12.62
N HIS A 43 -17.74 20.33 -13.83
CA HIS A 43 -17.02 19.16 -14.36
C HIS A 43 -15.79 18.81 -13.50
N THR A 44 -14.97 19.79 -13.16
CA THR A 44 -13.79 19.61 -12.30
C THR A 44 -14.18 19.11 -10.91
N ILE A 45 -15.23 19.70 -10.31
CA ILE A 45 -15.73 19.28 -8.99
C ILE A 45 -16.24 17.84 -9.02
N LEU A 46 -17.02 17.46 -10.03
CA LEU A 46 -17.52 16.09 -10.17
C LEU A 46 -16.39 15.08 -10.40
N ALA A 47 -15.39 15.43 -11.20
CA ALA A 47 -14.25 14.56 -11.45
C ALA A 47 -13.37 14.37 -10.19
N ILE A 48 -13.13 15.43 -9.41
CA ILE A 48 -12.47 15.33 -8.09
C ILE A 48 -13.32 14.49 -7.13
N GLY A 49 -14.64 14.67 -7.13
CA GLY A 49 -15.57 13.83 -6.37
C GLY A 49 -15.47 12.36 -6.75
N ALA A 50 -15.35 12.06 -8.05
CA ALA A 50 -15.11 10.70 -8.54
C ALA A 50 -13.76 10.15 -8.08
N ALA A 51 -12.69 10.95 -8.04
CA ALA A 51 -11.39 10.55 -7.50
C ALA A 51 -11.49 10.12 -6.03
N TRP A 52 -12.23 10.87 -5.20
CA TRP A 52 -12.51 10.50 -3.81
C TRP A 52 -13.36 9.25 -3.69
N LEU A 53 -14.35 9.06 -4.58
CA LEU A 53 -15.16 7.85 -4.62
C LEU A 53 -14.33 6.62 -4.98
N PHE A 54 -13.42 6.71 -5.95
CA PHE A 54 -12.49 5.65 -6.27
C PHE A 54 -11.55 5.35 -5.10
N MET A 55 -11.10 6.37 -4.38
CA MET A 55 -10.29 6.15 -3.18
C MET A 55 -11.08 5.43 -2.08
N ALA A 56 -12.34 5.80 -1.86
CA ALA A 56 -13.23 5.06 -0.96
C ALA A 56 -13.44 3.61 -1.42
N GLY A 57 -13.57 3.37 -2.73
CA GLY A 57 -13.65 2.04 -3.33
C GLY A 57 -12.40 1.20 -3.06
N ARG A 58 -11.21 1.81 -3.10
CA ARG A 58 -9.94 1.17 -2.72
C ARG A 58 -9.98 0.68 -1.27
N GLU A 59 -10.37 1.55 -0.35
CA GLU A 59 -10.44 1.23 1.08
C GLU A 59 -11.49 0.16 1.38
N ALA A 60 -12.63 0.26 0.72
CA ALA A 60 -13.69 -0.75 0.81
C ALA A 60 -13.20 -2.12 0.30
N GLY A 61 -12.44 -2.15 -0.79
CA GLY A 61 -11.83 -3.37 -1.33
C GLY A 61 -10.84 -4.00 -0.34
N LEU A 62 -9.95 -3.21 0.27
CA LEU A 62 -9.00 -3.71 1.27
C LEU A 62 -9.71 -4.23 2.53
N ALA A 63 -10.70 -3.49 3.05
CA ALA A 63 -11.47 -3.92 4.21
C ALA A 63 -12.29 -5.19 3.90
N TRP A 64 -12.88 -5.28 2.70
CA TRP A 64 -13.56 -6.49 2.23
C TRP A 64 -12.60 -7.67 2.18
N ARG A 65 -11.39 -7.49 1.64
CA ARG A 65 -10.36 -8.53 1.59
C ARG A 65 -10.00 -9.04 3.00
N PHE A 66 -9.68 -8.14 3.94
CA PHE A 66 -9.39 -8.56 5.33
C PHE A 66 -10.55 -9.31 5.95
N ARG A 67 -11.78 -8.85 5.72
CA ARG A 67 -12.97 -9.49 6.25
C ARG A 67 -13.23 -10.87 5.64
N CYS A 68 -13.07 -11.01 4.32
CA CYS A 68 -13.20 -12.29 3.61
C CYS A 68 -12.14 -13.29 4.10
N MET A 69 -10.88 -12.86 4.14
CA MET A 69 -9.76 -13.73 4.48
C MET A 69 -9.77 -14.19 5.95
N THR A 70 -10.38 -13.42 6.84
CA THR A 70 -10.59 -13.81 8.25
C THR A 70 -11.90 -14.58 8.48
N ASP A 71 -12.56 -15.09 7.43
CA ASP A 71 -13.87 -15.77 7.51
C ASP A 71 -14.95 -14.94 8.21
N ARG A 72 -14.85 -13.62 8.06
CA ARG A 72 -15.74 -12.62 8.67
C ARG A 72 -15.61 -12.49 10.19
N ASP A 73 -14.57 -13.05 10.80
CA ASP A 73 -14.26 -12.84 12.23
C ASP A 73 -14.02 -11.35 12.53
N LEU A 74 -13.43 -10.62 11.57
CA LEU A 74 -13.38 -9.16 11.64
C LEU A 74 -14.72 -8.56 11.19
N SER A 75 -15.34 -7.76 12.06
CA SER A 75 -16.44 -6.88 11.67
C SER A 75 -15.95 -5.83 10.66
N TRP A 76 -16.89 -5.19 9.94
CA TRP A 76 -16.53 -4.10 9.02
C TRP A 76 -15.75 -2.97 9.69
N LYS A 77 -16.12 -2.60 10.93
CA LYS A 77 -15.42 -1.56 11.69
C LYS A 77 -13.97 -1.96 12.00
N GLN A 78 -13.74 -3.21 12.38
CA GLN A 78 -12.39 -3.74 12.65
C GLN A 78 -11.58 -3.84 11.37
N ALA A 79 -12.16 -4.35 10.28
CA ALA A 79 -11.50 -4.45 8.99
C ALA A 79 -11.07 -3.07 8.45
N ILE A 80 -11.95 -2.07 8.49
CA ILE A 80 -11.63 -0.68 8.13
C ILE A 80 -10.53 -0.12 9.03
N LYS A 81 -10.58 -0.38 10.33
CA LYS A 81 -9.56 0.05 11.28
C LYS A 81 -8.20 -0.57 10.97
N VAL A 82 -8.14 -1.87 10.69
CA VAL A 82 -6.90 -2.56 10.27
C VAL A 82 -6.38 -1.96 8.98
N THR A 83 -7.25 -1.75 7.98
CA THR A 83 -6.89 -1.13 6.70
C THR A 83 -6.27 0.25 6.89
N MET A 84 -6.93 1.14 7.62
CA MET A 84 -6.43 2.51 7.87
C MET A 84 -5.08 2.52 8.60
N LEU A 85 -4.88 1.62 9.57
CA LEU A 85 -3.61 1.49 10.28
C LEU A 85 -2.50 0.94 9.36
N CYS A 86 -2.81 0.00 8.46
CA CYS A 86 -1.87 -0.48 7.45
C CYS A 86 -1.46 0.62 6.48
N GLU A 87 -2.41 1.39 5.96
CA GLU A 87 -2.14 2.49 5.04
C GLU A 87 -1.32 3.60 5.70
N PHE A 88 -1.65 3.97 6.93
CA PHE A 88 -0.84 4.91 7.71
C PHE A 88 0.60 4.42 7.88
N THR A 89 0.78 3.15 8.27
CA THR A 89 2.13 2.60 8.48
C THR A 89 2.91 2.50 7.18
N SER A 90 2.26 2.18 6.05
CA SER A 90 2.87 2.26 4.72
C SER A 90 3.30 3.69 4.37
N ALA A 91 2.50 4.69 4.75
CA ALA A 91 2.80 6.09 4.45
C ALA A 91 4.02 6.62 5.21
N ILE A 92 4.27 6.16 6.44
CA ILE A 92 5.41 6.62 7.26
C ILE A 92 6.67 5.76 7.14
N THR A 93 6.57 4.58 6.51
CA THR A 93 7.74 3.69 6.32
C THR A 93 8.37 3.90 4.94
N PRO A 94 9.71 3.80 4.84
CA PRO A 94 10.36 3.67 3.54
C PRO A 94 9.99 2.29 2.98
N THR A 95 9.42 2.22 1.83
CA THR A 95 8.86 1.04 1.16
C THR A 95 7.37 0.81 1.42
N THR A 96 6.68 0.38 0.40
CA THR A 96 5.25 0.07 0.44
C THR A 96 4.92 -1.18 1.27
N ALA A 97 5.92 -2.02 1.56
CA ALA A 97 5.76 -3.26 2.31
C ALA A 97 5.56 -3.07 3.83
N GLY A 98 5.92 -1.91 4.38
CA GLY A 98 5.91 -1.69 5.83
C GLY A 98 4.52 -1.82 6.46
N GLY A 99 3.49 -1.28 5.83
CA GLY A 99 2.12 -1.38 6.33
C GLY A 99 1.56 -2.80 6.24
N SER A 100 1.83 -3.48 5.14
CA SER A 100 1.41 -4.87 4.97
C SER A 100 2.04 -5.79 6.01
N ALA A 101 3.32 -5.60 6.33
CA ALA A 101 4.00 -6.38 7.36
C ALA A 101 3.41 -6.16 8.76
N LEU A 102 2.92 -4.97 9.08
CA LEU A 102 2.29 -4.68 10.37
C LEU A 102 0.83 -5.12 10.44
N SER A 103 0.20 -5.51 9.34
CA SER A 103 -1.19 -5.98 9.33
C SER A 103 -1.42 -7.16 10.28
N MET A 104 -0.43 -8.05 10.43
CA MET A 104 -0.51 -9.15 11.39
C MET A 104 -0.67 -8.66 12.83
N VAL A 105 0.03 -7.57 13.22
CA VAL A 105 -0.07 -6.99 14.56
C VAL A 105 -1.44 -6.36 14.78
N PHE A 106 -1.96 -5.69 13.75
CA PHE A 106 -3.29 -5.06 13.82
C PHE A 106 -4.40 -6.10 13.87
N MET A 107 -4.35 -7.15 13.04
CA MET A 107 -5.28 -8.27 13.08
C MET A 107 -5.22 -9.03 14.41
N ASN A 108 -4.02 -9.26 14.94
CA ASN A 108 -3.86 -9.94 16.21
C ASN A 108 -4.52 -9.18 17.36
N ARG A 109 -4.39 -7.86 17.40
CA ARG A 109 -5.09 -7.03 18.39
C ARG A 109 -6.61 -7.01 18.26
N GLU A 110 -7.13 -7.27 17.07
CA GLU A 110 -8.57 -7.41 16.84
C GLU A 110 -9.08 -8.84 17.07
N GLY A 111 -8.23 -9.74 17.62
CA GLY A 111 -8.62 -11.09 18.08
C GLY A 111 -8.24 -12.24 17.15
N ILE A 112 -7.55 -11.98 16.04
CA ILE A 112 -7.03 -13.04 15.17
C ILE A 112 -5.75 -13.61 15.79
N SER A 113 -5.61 -14.94 15.89
CA SER A 113 -4.40 -15.57 16.44
C SER A 113 -3.14 -15.16 15.65
N GLY A 114 -1.99 -15.05 16.33
CA GLY A 114 -0.76 -14.54 15.74
C GLY A 114 -0.30 -15.32 14.51
N GLY A 115 -0.36 -16.65 14.54
CA GLY A 115 -0.01 -17.49 13.40
C GLY A 115 -0.96 -17.33 12.23
N ARG A 116 -2.29 -17.26 12.47
CA ARG A 116 -3.29 -17.00 11.44
C ARG A 116 -3.10 -15.61 10.84
N ALA A 117 -2.89 -14.60 11.67
CA ALA A 117 -2.64 -13.24 11.21
C ALA A 117 -1.39 -13.14 10.33
N THR A 118 -0.31 -13.87 10.68
CA THR A 118 0.92 -13.93 9.87
C THR A 118 0.68 -14.57 8.50
N THR A 119 -0.03 -15.70 8.47
CA THR A 119 -0.34 -16.38 7.20
C THR A 119 -1.25 -15.53 6.32
N LEU A 120 -2.28 -14.90 6.91
CA LEU A 120 -3.18 -14.00 6.19
C LEU A 120 -2.43 -12.77 5.65
N MET A 121 -1.46 -12.24 6.40
CA MET A 121 -0.56 -11.19 5.91
C MET A 121 0.22 -11.66 4.69
N MET A 122 0.83 -12.85 4.72
CA MET A 122 1.55 -13.40 3.58
C MET A 122 0.64 -13.60 2.37
N CYS A 123 -0.59 -14.09 2.57
CA CYS A 123 -1.59 -14.22 1.50
C CYS A 123 -2.00 -12.85 0.93
N THR A 124 -2.13 -11.84 1.78
CA THR A 124 -2.44 -10.46 1.33
C THR A 124 -1.32 -9.92 0.45
N LEU A 125 -0.06 -10.05 0.87
CA LEU A 125 1.11 -9.69 0.06
C LEU A 125 1.14 -10.47 -1.26
N PHE A 126 0.92 -11.79 -1.20
CA PHE A 126 0.86 -12.62 -2.40
C PHE A 126 -0.20 -12.14 -3.40
N LEU A 127 -1.41 -11.81 -2.94
CA LEU A 127 -2.49 -11.33 -3.81
C LEU A 127 -2.18 -9.95 -4.42
N ASP A 128 -1.56 -9.06 -3.65
CA ASP A 128 -1.15 -7.75 -4.16
C ASP A 128 -0.08 -7.89 -5.25
N GLU A 129 0.96 -8.68 -5.00
CA GLU A 129 2.03 -8.90 -5.98
C GLU A 129 1.54 -9.73 -7.19
N ALA A 130 0.68 -10.72 -6.97
CA ALA A 130 0.07 -11.50 -8.05
C ALA A 130 -0.76 -10.61 -9.00
N PHE A 131 -1.45 -9.59 -8.46
CA PHE A 131 -2.14 -8.60 -9.28
C PHE A 131 -1.16 -7.90 -10.25
N PHE A 132 0.00 -7.45 -9.77
CA PHE A 132 1.04 -6.83 -10.62
C PHE A 132 1.61 -7.81 -11.65
N VAL A 133 1.93 -9.03 -11.20
CA VAL A 133 2.49 -10.07 -12.07
C VAL A 133 1.56 -10.43 -13.23
N VAL A 134 0.24 -10.46 -12.97
CA VAL A 134 -0.77 -10.80 -13.99
C VAL A 134 -1.10 -9.57 -14.86
N MET A 135 -1.30 -8.40 -14.23
CA MET A 135 -1.77 -7.22 -14.96
C MET A 135 -0.68 -6.56 -15.81
N CYS A 136 0.59 -6.66 -15.42
CA CYS A 136 1.69 -6.07 -16.19
C CYS A 136 1.75 -6.61 -17.64
N PRO A 137 1.79 -7.92 -17.90
CA PRO A 137 1.69 -8.43 -19.27
C PRO A 137 0.43 -7.97 -20.01
N VAL A 138 -0.73 -7.94 -19.34
CA VAL A 138 -1.98 -7.46 -19.94
C VAL A 138 -1.84 -6.00 -20.41
N ILE A 139 -1.24 -5.15 -19.58
CA ILE A 139 -1.00 -3.74 -19.94
C ILE A 139 -0.05 -3.63 -21.13
N PHE A 140 1.02 -4.43 -21.19
CA PHE A 140 1.95 -4.44 -22.33
C PHE A 140 1.34 -4.96 -23.63
N LEU A 141 0.29 -5.79 -23.54
CA LEU A 141 -0.50 -6.22 -24.71
C LEU A 141 -1.45 -5.13 -25.22
N LEU A 142 -1.97 -4.29 -24.31
CA LEU A 142 -2.95 -3.24 -24.64
C LEU A 142 -2.30 -1.91 -25.05
N VAL A 143 -1.12 -1.59 -24.52
CA VAL A 143 -0.43 -0.31 -24.74
C VAL A 143 0.99 -0.57 -25.21
N PRO A 144 1.41 -0.03 -26.38
CA PRO A 144 2.78 -0.17 -26.87
C PRO A 144 3.81 0.34 -25.85
N SER A 145 4.92 -0.37 -25.72
CA SER A 145 5.97 -0.05 -24.76
C SER A 145 6.54 1.37 -24.94
N SER A 146 6.60 1.89 -26.16
CA SER A 146 7.02 3.27 -26.45
C SER A 146 6.07 4.30 -25.83
N VAL A 147 4.76 4.04 -25.85
CA VAL A 147 3.75 4.92 -25.24
C VAL A 147 3.71 4.74 -23.72
N LEU A 148 3.88 3.49 -23.25
CA LEU A 148 3.82 3.16 -21.83
C LEU A 148 4.95 3.81 -21.04
N PHE A 149 6.17 3.83 -21.57
CA PHE A 149 7.29 4.46 -20.90
C PHE A 149 7.39 5.98 -21.11
N GLY A 150 6.78 6.54 -22.14
CA GLY A 150 6.62 8.00 -22.35
C GLY A 150 7.90 8.83 -22.50
N PHE A 151 9.08 8.24 -22.28
CA PHE A 151 10.37 8.93 -22.36
C PHE A 151 11.01 8.76 -23.71
N ASP A 152 11.65 9.83 -24.17
CA ASP A 152 12.57 9.79 -25.29
C ASP A 152 13.68 8.75 -25.08
N THR A 153 14.24 8.29 -26.22
CA THR A 153 15.25 7.22 -26.30
C THR A 153 16.62 7.57 -25.70
N GLY A 154 16.72 8.63 -24.89
CA GLY A 154 17.94 9.04 -24.22
C GLY A 154 18.41 8.08 -23.11
N SER A 155 19.61 8.32 -22.59
CA SER A 155 20.25 7.49 -21.54
C SER A 155 19.35 7.36 -20.27
N VAL A 156 18.62 8.39 -19.90
CA VAL A 156 17.70 8.39 -18.75
C VAL A 156 16.51 7.47 -19.02
N GLY A 157 15.90 7.54 -20.19
CA GLY A 157 14.77 6.68 -20.55
C GLY A 157 15.15 5.19 -20.60
N SER A 158 16.36 4.87 -21.11
CA SER A 158 16.85 3.49 -21.09
C SER A 158 17.12 3.00 -19.65
N GLY A 159 17.69 3.83 -18.78
CA GLY A 159 17.92 3.52 -17.38
C GLY A 159 16.63 3.21 -16.63
N ILE A 160 15.57 3.99 -16.84
CA ILE A 160 14.25 3.78 -16.23
C ILE A 160 13.61 2.46 -16.70
N ARG A 161 13.72 2.12 -18.00
CA ARG A 161 13.23 0.84 -18.53
C ARG A 161 13.95 -0.35 -17.90
N TRP A 162 15.26 -0.28 -17.77
CA TRP A 162 16.05 -1.31 -17.07
C TRP A 162 15.66 -1.42 -15.60
N ALA A 163 15.51 -0.29 -14.91
CA ALA A 163 15.05 -0.27 -13.52
C ALA A 163 13.67 -0.91 -13.38
N PHE A 164 12.73 -0.57 -14.27
CA PHE A 164 11.39 -1.17 -14.27
C PHE A 164 11.46 -2.69 -14.40
N TRP A 165 12.19 -3.21 -15.42
CA TRP A 165 12.29 -4.66 -15.63
C TRP A 165 13.01 -5.37 -14.48
N ALA A 166 14.05 -4.77 -13.92
CA ALA A 166 14.76 -5.32 -12.75
C ALA A 166 13.81 -5.42 -11.54
N VAL A 167 13.05 -4.36 -11.24
CA VAL A 167 12.07 -4.35 -10.15
C VAL A 167 10.94 -5.35 -10.43
N TYR A 168 10.41 -5.36 -11.65
CA TYR A 168 9.35 -6.30 -12.02
C TYR A 168 9.79 -7.76 -11.90
N CYS A 169 10.98 -8.10 -12.38
CA CYS A 169 11.55 -9.44 -12.17
C CYS A 169 11.71 -9.76 -10.67
N GLY A 170 12.10 -8.79 -9.85
CA GLY A 170 12.14 -8.92 -8.40
C GLY A 170 10.76 -9.21 -7.80
N ILE A 171 9.72 -8.50 -8.26
CA ILE A 171 8.32 -8.73 -7.86
C ILE A 171 7.88 -10.15 -8.25
N VAL A 172 8.16 -10.59 -9.48
CA VAL A 172 7.83 -11.95 -9.94
C VAL A 172 8.51 -13.00 -9.06
N LEU A 173 9.82 -12.84 -8.81
CA LEU A 173 10.55 -13.77 -7.95
C LEU A 173 9.99 -13.80 -6.53
N TRP A 174 9.70 -12.63 -5.96
CA TRP A 174 9.09 -12.50 -4.63
C TRP A 174 7.71 -13.17 -4.56
N THR A 175 6.86 -12.96 -5.57
CA THR A 175 5.55 -13.61 -5.68
C THR A 175 5.66 -15.12 -5.74
N LEU A 176 6.63 -15.65 -6.50
CA LEU A 176 6.89 -17.09 -6.57
C LEU A 176 7.40 -17.65 -5.23
N LEU A 177 8.22 -16.90 -4.49
CA LEU A 177 8.67 -17.28 -3.15
C LEU A 177 7.50 -17.31 -2.16
N LEU A 178 6.62 -16.31 -2.18
CA LEU A 178 5.40 -16.29 -1.36
C LEU A 178 4.49 -17.46 -1.71
N PHE A 179 4.27 -17.71 -2.99
CA PHE A 179 3.49 -18.86 -3.46
C PHE A 179 4.07 -20.18 -2.96
N ALA A 180 5.38 -20.37 -3.14
CA ALA A 180 6.05 -21.57 -2.67
C ALA A 180 5.97 -21.73 -1.14
N GLY A 181 6.10 -20.63 -0.39
CA GLY A 181 6.00 -20.62 1.07
C GLY A 181 4.61 -20.94 1.59
N ILE A 182 3.57 -20.39 0.95
CA ILE A 182 2.19 -20.60 1.38
C ILE A 182 1.64 -21.95 0.89
N PHE A 183 1.85 -22.27 -0.39
CA PHE A 183 1.14 -23.40 -1.03
C PHE A 183 1.96 -24.66 -1.16
N LEU A 184 3.28 -24.58 -1.39
CA LEU A 184 4.09 -25.76 -1.71
C LEU A 184 4.83 -26.32 -0.50
N ARG A 185 5.45 -25.46 0.32
CA ARG A 185 6.38 -25.88 1.39
C ARG A 185 6.27 -25.07 2.67
N PRO A 186 5.07 -24.94 3.30
CA PRO A 186 4.90 -24.13 4.52
C PRO A 186 5.78 -24.62 5.67
N HIS A 187 5.99 -25.92 5.82
CA HIS A 187 6.88 -26.51 6.84
C HIS A 187 8.33 -26.00 6.70
N LYS A 188 8.87 -25.94 5.47
CA LYS A 188 10.23 -25.44 5.25
C LYS A 188 10.38 -23.97 5.60
N VAL A 189 9.35 -23.16 5.34
CA VAL A 189 9.34 -21.74 5.73
C VAL A 189 9.30 -21.62 7.26
N GLY A 190 8.46 -22.40 7.93
CA GLY A 190 8.41 -22.46 9.40
C GLY A 190 9.75 -22.86 10.01
N GLU A 191 10.40 -23.92 9.50
CA GLU A 191 11.73 -24.35 9.93
C GLU A 191 12.80 -23.26 9.68
N TRP A 192 12.76 -22.61 8.51
CA TRP A 192 13.70 -21.55 8.19
C TRP A 192 13.55 -20.37 9.13
N LEU A 193 12.30 -19.95 9.43
CA LEU A 193 12.03 -18.91 10.41
C LEU A 193 12.58 -19.31 11.79
N THR A 194 12.29 -20.50 12.27
CA THR A 194 12.77 -20.98 13.57
C THR A 194 14.31 -21.02 13.61
N ARG A 195 14.96 -21.47 12.54
CA ARG A 195 16.44 -21.47 12.44
C ARG A 195 17.03 -20.05 12.46
N LEU A 196 16.39 -19.10 11.78
CA LEU A 196 16.82 -17.70 11.75
C LEU A 196 16.81 -17.10 13.16
N PHE A 197 15.79 -17.39 13.94
CA PHE A 197 15.66 -16.87 15.31
C PHE A 197 16.49 -17.63 16.36
N ARG A 198 17.18 -18.71 15.99
CA ARG A 198 18.24 -19.33 16.80
C ARG A 198 19.56 -18.53 16.80
N LEU A 199 19.70 -17.53 15.93
CA LEU A 199 20.85 -16.65 15.93
C LEU A 199 20.95 -15.88 17.27
N LYS A 200 22.18 -15.69 17.76
CA LYS A 200 22.48 -15.15 19.10
C LYS A 200 21.73 -13.86 19.45
N TRP A 201 21.44 -13.02 18.45
CA TRP A 201 20.75 -11.73 18.64
C TRP A 201 19.23 -11.83 18.69
N LEU A 202 18.66 -12.91 18.13
CA LEU A 202 17.22 -13.11 17.97
C LEU A 202 16.68 -14.18 18.93
N ARG A 203 17.55 -14.90 19.63
CA ARG A 203 17.25 -16.06 20.47
C ARG A 203 16.22 -15.78 21.58
N ARG A 204 16.14 -14.54 22.06
CA ARG A 204 15.15 -14.17 23.07
C ARG A 204 13.70 -14.29 22.59
N TRP A 205 13.45 -14.36 21.29
CA TRP A 205 12.13 -14.54 20.68
C TRP A 205 11.93 -15.94 20.07
N GLU A 206 12.85 -16.88 20.30
CA GLU A 206 12.83 -18.22 19.66
C GLU A 206 11.54 -18.98 19.98
N GLU A 207 11.08 -18.97 21.23
CA GLU A 207 9.86 -19.67 21.66
C GLU A 207 8.60 -19.04 21.04
N ASP A 208 8.49 -17.71 21.04
CA ASP A 208 7.37 -17.00 20.44
C ASP A 208 7.29 -17.27 18.93
N ILE A 209 8.44 -17.25 18.25
CA ILE A 209 8.54 -17.51 16.81
C ILE A 209 8.26 -18.97 16.49
N ALA A 210 8.68 -19.93 17.32
CA ALA A 210 8.34 -21.33 17.11
C ALA A 210 6.82 -21.57 17.16
N GLY A 211 6.11 -20.93 18.11
CA GLY A 211 4.65 -20.94 18.19
C GLY A 211 3.99 -20.30 16.96
N ILE A 212 4.50 -19.16 16.51
CA ILE A 212 4.02 -18.48 15.29
C ILE A 212 4.26 -19.36 14.06
N ALA A 213 5.44 -19.97 13.93
CA ALA A 213 5.78 -20.84 12.81
C ALA A 213 4.87 -22.08 12.73
N HIS A 214 4.58 -22.70 13.89
CA HIS A 214 3.65 -23.82 13.95
C HIS A 214 2.22 -23.41 13.51
N SER A 215 1.70 -22.32 14.07
CA SER A 215 0.37 -21.80 13.69
C SER A 215 0.30 -21.35 12.24
N MET A 216 1.41 -20.84 11.67
CA MET A 216 1.51 -20.47 10.26
C MET A 216 1.38 -21.69 9.36
N VAL A 217 2.07 -22.81 9.71
CA VAL A 217 1.99 -24.06 8.95
C VAL A 217 0.55 -24.58 8.95
N THR A 218 -0.08 -24.66 10.12
CA THR A 218 -1.48 -25.11 10.27
C THR A 218 -2.42 -24.25 9.42
N THR A 219 -2.32 -22.95 9.51
CA THR A 219 -3.18 -22.03 8.72
C THR A 219 -2.90 -22.12 7.22
N SER A 220 -1.65 -22.35 6.80
CA SER A 220 -1.32 -22.58 5.38
C SER A 220 -1.98 -23.84 4.84
N GLU A 221 -2.01 -24.92 5.63
CA GLU A 221 -2.73 -26.14 5.25
C GLU A 221 -4.25 -25.90 5.14
N GLU A 222 -4.84 -25.15 6.07
CA GLU A 222 -6.25 -24.76 6.00
C GLU A 222 -6.55 -23.91 4.74
N ILE A 223 -5.68 -22.96 4.41
CA ILE A 223 -5.87 -22.07 3.24
C ILE A 223 -5.86 -22.86 1.92
N LYS A 224 -5.07 -23.91 1.80
CA LYS A 224 -5.06 -24.80 0.62
C LYS A 224 -6.40 -25.49 0.40
N THR A 225 -7.14 -25.77 1.46
CA THR A 225 -8.44 -26.44 1.39
C THR A 225 -9.62 -25.49 1.18
N ARG A 226 -9.36 -24.18 1.15
CA ARG A 226 -10.41 -23.17 0.97
C ARG A 226 -11.13 -23.30 -0.35
N SER A 227 -12.43 -23.04 -0.34
CA SER A 227 -13.29 -23.12 -1.51
C SER A 227 -12.88 -22.11 -2.58
N TRP A 228 -13.17 -22.43 -3.83
CA TRP A 228 -13.00 -21.50 -4.95
C TRP A 228 -13.72 -20.16 -4.72
N LYS A 229 -14.87 -20.16 -4.06
CA LYS A 229 -15.62 -18.96 -3.70
C LYS A 229 -14.81 -18.03 -2.79
N TRP A 230 -14.12 -18.57 -1.80
CA TRP A 230 -13.26 -17.78 -0.89
C TRP A 230 -12.15 -17.08 -1.67
N TRP A 231 -11.49 -17.80 -2.59
CA TRP A 231 -10.43 -17.24 -3.42
C TRP A 231 -10.95 -16.19 -4.40
N THR A 232 -12.11 -16.42 -5.04
CA THR A 232 -12.72 -15.42 -5.94
C THR A 232 -13.12 -14.14 -5.21
N GLU A 233 -13.64 -14.24 -3.99
CA GLU A 233 -13.92 -13.06 -3.15
C GLU A 233 -12.62 -12.29 -2.81
N ALA A 234 -11.55 -12.97 -2.40
CA ALA A 234 -10.28 -12.35 -2.07
C ALA A 234 -9.61 -11.69 -3.29
N ILE A 235 -9.65 -12.35 -4.45
CA ILE A 235 -9.14 -11.81 -5.72
C ILE A 235 -9.99 -10.61 -6.17
N ALA A 236 -11.32 -10.72 -6.15
CA ALA A 236 -12.21 -9.62 -6.51
C ALA A 236 -11.99 -8.40 -5.63
N ALA A 237 -11.84 -8.58 -4.32
CA ALA A 237 -11.54 -7.51 -3.39
C ALA A 237 -10.19 -6.85 -3.68
N THR A 238 -9.15 -7.65 -4.02
CA THR A 238 -7.84 -7.16 -4.43
C THR A 238 -7.91 -6.36 -5.74
N VAL A 239 -8.57 -6.90 -6.76
CA VAL A 239 -8.75 -6.22 -8.05
C VAL A 239 -9.51 -4.91 -7.85
N THR A 240 -10.61 -4.94 -7.08
CA THR A 240 -11.40 -3.73 -6.76
C THR A 240 -10.51 -2.67 -6.11
N SER A 241 -9.70 -3.04 -5.14
CA SER A 241 -8.79 -2.12 -4.46
C SER A 241 -7.78 -1.49 -5.42
N TRP A 242 -7.06 -2.28 -6.21
CA TRP A 242 -6.00 -1.78 -7.09
C TRP A 242 -6.54 -0.99 -8.29
N VAL A 243 -7.61 -1.48 -8.94
CA VAL A 243 -8.25 -0.76 -10.05
C VAL A 243 -8.80 0.57 -9.57
N SER A 244 -9.49 0.60 -8.43
CA SER A 244 -9.99 1.85 -7.84
C SER A 244 -8.85 2.82 -7.54
N ARG A 245 -7.72 2.35 -7.00
CA ARG A 245 -6.54 3.19 -6.76
C ARG A 245 -6.04 3.88 -8.02
N TYR A 246 -5.95 3.15 -9.12
CA TYR A 246 -5.46 3.70 -10.39
C TYR A 246 -6.46 4.65 -11.04
N LEU A 247 -7.76 4.36 -10.92
CA LEU A 247 -8.82 5.23 -11.42
C LEU A 247 -8.86 6.61 -10.73
N VAL A 248 -8.23 6.77 -9.56
CA VAL A 248 -8.03 8.11 -8.94
C VAL A 248 -7.31 9.04 -9.90
N VAL A 249 -6.19 8.59 -10.50
CA VAL A 249 -5.43 9.42 -11.45
C VAL A 249 -6.22 9.66 -12.72
N ASN A 250 -6.94 8.67 -13.21
CA ASN A 250 -7.83 8.84 -14.37
C ASN A 250 -8.88 9.94 -14.13
N ALA A 251 -9.52 9.94 -12.96
CA ALA A 251 -10.48 10.98 -12.61
C ALA A 251 -9.84 12.37 -12.51
N LEU A 252 -8.60 12.47 -11.98
CA LEU A 252 -7.87 13.73 -11.96
C LEU A 252 -7.47 14.20 -13.35
N PHE A 253 -7.11 13.30 -14.27
CA PHE A 253 -6.88 13.65 -15.67
C PHE A 253 -8.15 14.15 -16.35
N ILE A 254 -9.30 13.54 -16.07
CA ILE A 254 -10.61 14.03 -16.54
C ILE A 254 -10.87 15.44 -16.00
N ALA A 255 -10.47 15.73 -14.75
CA ALA A 255 -10.67 17.05 -14.14
C ALA A 255 -9.83 18.16 -14.78
N PHE A 256 -8.57 17.87 -15.14
CA PHE A 256 -7.58 18.91 -15.42
C PHE A 256 -6.90 18.81 -16.80
N ALA A 257 -6.87 17.62 -17.41
CA ALA A 257 -6.15 17.35 -18.66
C ALA A 257 -7.08 16.72 -19.70
N THR A 258 -7.78 17.56 -20.47
CA THR A 258 -8.68 17.09 -21.53
C THR A 258 -7.88 16.54 -22.73
N GLY A 259 -8.29 15.37 -23.24
CA GLY A 259 -7.70 14.77 -24.44
C GLY A 259 -6.68 13.65 -24.19
N ALA A 260 -6.23 13.44 -22.96
CA ALA A 260 -5.37 12.31 -22.63
C ALA A 260 -6.13 10.96 -22.72
N SER A 261 -5.48 9.97 -23.35
CA SER A 261 -6.05 8.61 -23.41
C SER A 261 -6.14 8.00 -22.00
N GLN A 262 -7.36 7.73 -21.55
CA GLN A 262 -7.61 7.17 -20.22
C GLN A 262 -6.96 5.79 -20.03
N LEU A 263 -6.85 4.99 -21.10
CA LEU A 263 -6.15 3.72 -21.06
C LEU A 263 -4.64 3.92 -20.82
N VAL A 264 -4.03 4.92 -21.47
CA VAL A 264 -2.60 5.22 -21.28
C VAL A 264 -2.35 5.76 -19.86
N VAL A 265 -3.22 6.65 -19.37
CA VAL A 265 -3.14 7.16 -17.99
C VAL A 265 -3.20 6.01 -16.98
N PHE A 266 -4.15 5.10 -17.13
CA PHE A 266 -4.28 3.92 -16.27
C PHE A 266 -3.05 3.01 -16.39
N ALA A 267 -2.59 2.72 -17.59
CA ALA A 267 -1.48 1.82 -17.85
C ALA A 267 -0.16 2.34 -17.24
N ARG A 268 0.09 3.64 -17.34
CA ARG A 268 1.31 4.25 -16.78
C ARG A 268 1.37 4.17 -15.25
N GLN A 269 0.23 4.03 -14.55
CA GLN A 269 0.23 3.80 -13.10
C GLN A 269 0.98 2.52 -12.71
N PHE A 270 0.93 1.47 -13.53
CA PHE A 270 1.69 0.24 -13.26
C PHE A 270 3.19 0.49 -13.29
N VAL A 271 3.67 1.30 -14.22
CA VAL A 271 5.10 1.64 -14.32
C VAL A 271 5.52 2.51 -13.13
N VAL A 272 4.76 3.57 -12.87
CA VAL A 272 5.01 4.48 -11.73
C VAL A 272 5.01 3.70 -10.42
N TRP A 273 4.00 2.87 -10.19
CA TRP A 273 3.89 2.09 -8.95
C TRP A 273 5.02 1.07 -8.80
N THR A 274 5.36 0.35 -9.87
CA THR A 274 6.48 -0.59 -9.87
C THR A 274 7.79 0.09 -9.46
N LEU A 275 8.07 1.28 -10.01
CA LEU A 275 9.26 2.03 -9.65
C LEU A 275 9.21 2.58 -8.22
N LEU A 276 8.03 2.98 -7.74
CA LEU A 276 7.84 3.47 -6.37
C LEU A 276 8.01 2.36 -5.30
N THR A 277 7.87 1.09 -5.67
CA THR A 277 8.07 -0.03 -4.74
C THR A 277 9.47 -0.04 -4.12
N VAL A 278 10.48 0.42 -4.87
CA VAL A 278 11.87 0.51 -4.41
C VAL A 278 12.28 1.92 -3.96
N SER A 279 11.33 2.84 -3.83
CA SER A 279 11.62 4.20 -3.38
C SER A 279 12.19 4.20 -1.95
N PRO A 280 13.34 4.86 -1.71
CA PRO A 280 13.94 4.91 -0.38
C PRO A 280 13.28 5.91 0.57
N THR A 281 12.38 6.75 0.07
CA THR A 281 11.74 7.80 0.86
C THR A 281 10.41 7.34 1.48
N PRO A 282 10.05 7.82 2.68
CA PRO A 282 8.76 7.50 3.29
C PRO A 282 7.59 7.86 2.37
N GLY A 283 6.73 6.85 2.11
CA GLY A 283 5.60 7.01 1.18
C GLY A 283 5.96 7.44 -0.23
N GLY A 284 7.24 7.31 -0.64
CA GLY A 284 7.72 7.73 -1.95
C GLY A 284 7.84 9.25 -2.14
N SER A 285 7.80 10.06 -1.06
CA SER A 285 7.79 11.52 -1.14
C SER A 285 8.99 12.07 -1.91
N GLY A 286 8.76 13.06 -2.76
CA GLY A 286 9.73 13.65 -3.70
C GLY A 286 9.92 12.79 -4.96
N VAL A 287 10.10 11.48 -4.79
CA VAL A 287 10.27 10.54 -5.92
C VAL A 287 8.96 10.36 -6.68
N SER A 288 7.84 10.26 -5.97
CA SER A 288 6.52 10.07 -6.59
C SER A 288 6.07 11.28 -7.41
N GLU A 289 6.32 12.50 -6.93
CA GLU A 289 5.98 13.75 -7.61
C GLU A 289 6.85 13.92 -8.85
N TRP A 290 8.16 13.71 -8.70
CA TRP A 290 9.08 13.73 -9.85
C TRP A 290 8.72 12.67 -10.89
N LEU A 291 8.47 11.44 -10.43
CA LEU A 291 8.11 10.34 -11.33
C LEU A 291 6.77 10.62 -12.04
N PHE A 292 5.81 11.17 -11.30
CA PHE A 292 4.52 11.56 -11.87
C PHE A 292 4.67 12.61 -12.97
N THR A 293 5.35 13.71 -12.70
CA THR A 293 5.56 14.77 -13.69
C THR A 293 6.37 14.29 -14.89
N ALA A 294 7.39 13.47 -14.66
CA ALA A 294 8.18 12.87 -15.72
C ALA A 294 7.37 11.91 -16.61
N TYR A 295 6.53 11.04 -16.00
CA TYR A 295 5.77 10.03 -16.77
C TYR A 295 4.52 10.56 -17.44
N TYR A 296 3.96 11.67 -16.96
CA TYR A 296 2.72 12.22 -17.48
C TYR A 296 2.89 13.56 -18.18
N GLY A 297 4.10 14.12 -18.16
CA GLY A 297 4.39 15.43 -18.75
C GLY A 297 4.10 15.52 -20.24
N ASP A 298 4.26 14.44 -21.00
CA ASP A 298 3.92 14.36 -22.43
C ASP A 298 2.41 14.30 -22.71
N LEU A 299 1.60 13.92 -21.72
CA LEU A 299 0.13 13.89 -21.82
C LEU A 299 -0.52 15.19 -21.36
N ILE A 300 0.25 16.12 -20.82
CA ILE A 300 -0.23 17.35 -20.21
C ILE A 300 0.51 18.51 -20.87
N SER A 301 -0.23 19.39 -21.52
CA SER A 301 0.34 20.53 -22.29
C SER A 301 0.97 21.63 -21.41
N ASP A 302 0.63 21.68 -20.12
CA ASP A 302 1.11 22.69 -19.18
C ASP A 302 1.72 22.02 -17.94
N ALA A 303 3.00 22.30 -17.67
CA ALA A 303 3.72 21.73 -16.52
C ALA A 303 3.08 22.10 -15.17
N SER A 304 2.44 23.26 -15.06
CA SER A 304 1.72 23.66 -13.84
C SER A 304 0.48 22.79 -13.59
N VAL A 305 -0.21 22.33 -14.62
CA VAL A 305 -1.32 21.40 -14.53
C VAL A 305 -0.83 20.01 -14.06
N ALA A 306 0.33 19.57 -14.56
CA ALA A 306 0.92 18.31 -14.12
C ALA A 306 1.21 18.33 -12.61
N LEU A 307 1.74 19.43 -12.10
CA LEU A 307 1.99 19.61 -10.67
C LEU A 307 0.69 19.61 -9.85
N VAL A 308 -0.35 20.32 -10.33
CA VAL A 308 -1.67 20.33 -9.68
C VAL A 308 -2.25 18.92 -9.57
N ILE A 309 -2.19 18.14 -10.66
CA ILE A 309 -2.67 16.75 -10.64
C ILE A 309 -1.85 15.91 -9.65
N ALA A 310 -0.53 16.06 -9.64
CA ALA A 310 0.36 15.33 -8.72
C ALA A 310 0.03 15.67 -7.25
N ILE A 311 -0.18 16.94 -6.92
CA ILE A 311 -0.57 17.39 -5.58
C ILE A 311 -1.94 16.83 -5.19
N CYS A 312 -2.95 16.95 -6.05
CA CYS A 312 -4.28 16.39 -5.80
C CYS A 312 -4.22 14.86 -5.59
N TRP A 313 -3.44 14.17 -6.41
CA TRP A 313 -3.20 12.74 -6.25
C TRP A 313 -2.59 12.42 -4.88
N ARG A 314 -1.58 13.17 -4.45
CA ARG A 314 -0.95 12.99 -3.13
C ARG A 314 -1.90 13.32 -1.97
N ILE A 315 -2.70 14.36 -2.09
CA ILE A 315 -3.71 14.69 -1.07
C ILE A 315 -4.64 13.49 -0.88
N ILE A 316 -5.18 12.94 -1.95
CA ILE A 316 -6.16 11.87 -1.93
C ILE A 316 -5.54 10.53 -1.50
N THR A 317 -4.33 10.20 -2.00
CA THR A 317 -3.75 8.85 -1.85
C THR A 317 -2.66 8.73 -0.78
N TYR A 318 -2.24 9.82 -0.16
CA TYR A 318 -1.16 9.83 0.82
C TYR A 318 -1.47 10.66 2.07
N TYR A 319 -1.75 11.96 1.93
CA TYR A 319 -1.92 12.85 3.10
C TYR A 319 -3.15 12.49 3.94
N VAL A 320 -4.20 11.97 3.33
CA VAL A 320 -5.38 11.45 4.06
C VAL A 320 -4.99 10.33 5.02
N TYR A 321 -4.11 9.42 4.62
CA TYR A 321 -3.67 8.35 5.51
C TYR A 321 -2.85 8.85 6.68
N LEU A 322 -1.99 9.84 6.45
CA LEU A 322 -1.23 10.47 7.52
C LEU A 322 -2.17 11.14 8.52
N ALA A 323 -3.17 11.88 8.05
CA ALA A 323 -4.15 12.55 8.90
C ALA A 323 -5.01 11.54 9.70
N THR A 324 -5.58 10.54 9.02
CA THR A 324 -6.42 9.52 9.67
C THR A 324 -5.63 8.67 10.66
N GLY A 325 -4.41 8.29 10.32
CA GLY A 325 -3.53 7.54 11.21
C GLY A 325 -3.13 8.32 12.45
N ALA A 326 -2.80 9.61 12.29
CA ALA A 326 -2.50 10.48 13.42
C ALA A 326 -3.67 10.58 14.41
N LEU A 327 -4.91 10.57 13.93
CA LEU A 327 -6.11 10.56 14.78
C LEU A 327 -6.38 9.19 15.44
N MET A 328 -6.08 8.09 14.73
CA MET A 328 -6.41 6.73 15.20
C MET A 328 -5.38 6.14 16.15
N ILE A 329 -4.09 6.39 15.95
CA ILE A 329 -3.00 5.79 16.75
C ILE A 329 -3.11 6.06 18.24
N PRO A 330 -3.38 7.28 18.72
CA PRO A 330 -3.47 7.54 20.16
C PRO A 330 -4.56 6.70 20.83
N SER A 331 -5.70 6.53 20.19
CA SER A 331 -6.81 5.70 20.69
C SER A 331 -6.45 4.21 20.67
N TRP A 332 -5.79 3.75 19.61
CA TRP A 332 -5.35 2.38 19.44
C TRP A 332 -4.29 1.98 20.49
N VAL A 333 -3.32 2.86 20.78
CA VAL A 333 -2.31 2.62 21.82
C VAL A 333 -2.95 2.57 23.20
N LYS A 334 -3.86 3.51 23.53
CA LYS A 334 -4.58 3.51 24.82
C LYS A 334 -5.38 2.22 25.04
N GLN A 335 -6.04 1.69 24.03
CA GLN A 335 -6.75 0.39 24.11
C GLN A 335 -5.80 -0.76 24.41
N GLY A 336 -4.60 -0.80 23.83
CA GLY A 336 -3.59 -1.83 24.08
C GLY A 336 -3.10 -1.85 25.53
N VAL A 337 -2.84 -0.70 26.12
CA VAL A 337 -2.41 -0.57 27.52
C VAL A 337 -3.51 -1.04 28.47
N ARG A 338 -4.78 -0.73 28.17
CA ARG A 338 -5.92 -1.13 29.02
C ARG A 338 -6.19 -2.65 29.00
N ASN A 339 -5.93 -3.32 27.90
CA ASN A 339 -6.12 -4.78 27.79
C ASN A 339 -5.00 -5.55 28.49
N HIS A 340 -3.76 -5.02 28.53
CA HIS A 340 -2.64 -5.60 29.30
C HIS A 340 -2.83 -5.49 30.83
N HIS A 341 -3.64 -4.56 31.31
CA HIS A 341 -3.95 -4.44 32.75
C HIS A 341 -5.12 -5.32 33.19
N LYS A 342 -5.79 -6.02 32.26
CA LYS A 342 -6.92 -6.90 32.54
C LYS A 342 -6.58 -8.40 32.45
N GLN A 343 -5.38 -8.73 31.98
CA GLN A 343 -4.75 -10.04 32.04
C GLN A 343 -3.74 -10.10 33.20
#